data_9c0e08bffa290971ae715ace56b25644
#
_entry.id   9c0e08bffa290971ae715ace56b25644
#
_cell.length_a   1.000
_cell.length_b   1.000
_cell.length_c   1.000
_cell.angle_alpha   90.00
_cell.angle_beta   90.00
_cell.angle_gamma   90.00
#
_symmetry.space_group_name_H-M   'P 1'
#
loop_
_entity.id
_entity.type
_entity.pdbx_description
1 polymer ?
#
loop_
_entity_poly.entity_id
_entity_poly.type
_entity_poly.pdbx_seq_one_letter_code
_entity_poly.pdbx_strand_id
1 'polypeptide(L)'
;MAAQPFILTIDGVCPFCYKIRLIVSRRITMRAPFQILAIPYRIVDGTPMYCVFHRADHDQWQFIAGGGEDNETPLAAAKRETFEEGGVHSTQWLGLKSLSYIPVTIISEMRRKHWDSSTYVIPEYTFGFECQDDVRLSPEHTDCVWLTYDEANQKLKWDSNRTALYELNCRLKKANEKEA
;
A
#
# COMPACT_ATOMS: atom_id res chain seq x y z
N MET A 1 29.84 15.05 2.99
CA MET A 1 29.64 15.65 4.33
C MET A 1 28.97 14.60 5.21
N ALA A 2 29.71 14.06 6.15
CA ALA A 2 29.22 12.99 7.05
C ALA A 2 28.32 13.64 8.13
N ALA A 3 27.12 13.10 8.30
CA ALA A 3 26.23 13.50 9.39
C ALA A 3 26.80 13.01 10.72
N GLN A 4 27.07 13.91 11.64
CA GLN A 4 27.51 13.59 13.00
C GLN A 4 26.38 13.01 13.82
N PRO A 5 26.65 12.03 14.72
CA PRO A 5 25.62 11.51 15.61
C PRO A 5 25.32 12.53 16.71
N PHE A 6 24.05 12.82 16.92
CA PHE A 6 23.59 13.61 18.05
C PHE A 6 23.73 12.78 19.35
N ILE A 7 24.47 13.36 20.29
CA ILE A 7 24.65 12.81 21.64
C ILE A 7 23.40 13.09 22.45
N LEU A 8 22.85 12.02 23.06
CA LEU A 8 21.74 12.11 24.00
C LEU A 8 22.24 12.71 25.33
N THR A 9 21.84 13.93 25.68
CA THR A 9 21.97 14.44 27.03
C THR A 9 20.74 14.02 27.85
N ILE A 10 20.98 13.26 28.90
CA ILE A 10 19.94 12.90 29.89
C ILE A 10 20.05 13.93 31.01
N ASP A 11 19.19 14.94 31.01
CA ASP A 11 19.00 15.79 32.17
C ASP A 11 18.05 15.07 33.15
N GLY A 12 18.63 14.63 34.25
CA GLY A 12 17.88 13.96 35.30
C GLY A 12 17.06 14.93 36.11
N VAL A 13 15.80 14.54 36.39
CA VAL A 13 15.13 14.83 37.68
C VAL A 13 13.83 14.03 37.75
N CYS A 14 13.69 13.24 38.80
CA CYS A 14 12.56 12.53 39.33
C CYS A 14 12.55 11.01 39.14
N PRO A 15 12.57 10.22 40.22
CA PRO A 15 12.68 8.76 40.17
C PRO A 15 11.42 8.02 39.73
N PHE A 16 10.35 8.68 39.29
CA PHE A 16 9.07 8.01 38.97
C PHE A 16 8.44 8.35 37.61
N CYS A 17 9.09 9.11 36.73
CA CYS A 17 8.53 9.45 35.41
C CYS A 17 9.58 9.37 34.31
N TYR A 18 9.91 8.17 33.85
CA TYR A 18 10.62 7.99 32.58
C TYR A 18 9.64 8.10 31.41
N LYS A 19 9.36 9.33 30.95
CA LYS A 19 8.82 9.52 29.59
C LYS A 19 9.98 9.40 28.60
N ILE A 20 10.26 8.21 28.13
CA ILE A 20 11.13 8.02 26.95
C ILE A 20 10.36 8.61 25.76
N ARG A 21 10.69 9.85 25.42
CA ARG A 21 10.27 10.46 24.17
C ARG A 21 11.18 9.90 23.07
N LEU A 22 10.81 8.78 22.47
CA LEU A 22 11.45 8.31 21.23
C LEU A 22 11.22 9.40 20.18
N ILE A 23 12.24 10.26 19.99
CA ILE A 23 12.32 11.13 18.81
C ILE A 23 12.68 10.19 17.67
N VAL A 24 11.65 9.61 17.03
CA VAL A 24 11.83 8.96 15.73
C VAL A 24 12.19 10.09 14.77
N SER A 25 13.47 10.25 14.49
CA SER A 25 13.93 11.08 13.38
C SER A 25 13.27 10.53 12.13
N ARG A 26 12.24 11.21 11.61
CA ARG A 26 11.66 10.85 10.32
C ARG A 26 12.77 10.99 9.29
N ARG A 27 13.30 9.88 8.85
CA ARG A 27 14.20 9.83 7.69
C ARG A 27 13.44 10.49 6.54
N ILE A 28 14.02 11.51 5.93
CA ILE A 28 13.45 12.12 4.73
C ILE A 28 13.70 11.10 3.62
N THR A 29 12.66 10.39 3.23
CA THR A 29 12.68 9.45 2.12
C THR A 29 12.40 10.18 0.81
N MET A 30 13.02 9.72 -0.28
CA MET A 30 12.76 10.24 -1.61
C MET A 30 11.74 9.34 -2.33
N ARG A 31 10.74 9.97 -2.93
CA ARG A 31 9.72 9.26 -3.72
C ARG A 31 10.37 8.61 -4.94
N ALA A 32 10.31 7.29 -5.05
CA ALA A 32 10.76 6.55 -6.23
C ALA A 32 9.76 6.70 -7.40
N PRO A 33 10.22 6.63 -8.68
CA PRO A 33 9.38 6.84 -9.85
C PRO A 33 8.55 5.60 -10.21
N PHE A 34 7.84 5.04 -9.24
CA PHE A 34 6.85 3.98 -9.43
C PHE A 34 5.75 4.05 -8.35
N GLN A 35 4.66 3.40 -8.62
CA GLN A 35 3.55 3.18 -7.68
C GLN A 35 3.29 1.70 -7.52
N ILE A 36 2.63 1.35 -6.43
CA ILE A 36 2.10 0.01 -6.20
C ILE A 36 0.59 0.05 -6.00
N LEU A 37 -0.05 -1.05 -6.33
CA LEU A 37 -1.41 -1.38 -6.01
C LEU A 37 -1.43 -2.73 -5.29
N ALA A 38 -2.00 -2.80 -4.09
CA ALA A 38 -2.06 -4.00 -3.29
C ALA A 38 -3.50 -4.39 -2.96
N ILE A 39 -3.90 -5.62 -3.32
CA ILE A 39 -5.26 -6.13 -3.20
C ILE A 39 -5.31 -7.14 -2.03
N PRO A 40 -5.89 -6.78 -0.88
CA PRO A 40 -6.14 -7.74 0.18
C PRO A 40 -7.26 -8.69 -0.24
N TYR A 41 -7.04 -10.00 -0.09
CA TYR A 41 -8.08 -11.00 -0.30
C TYR A 41 -8.11 -12.02 0.84
N ARG A 42 -9.24 -12.69 1.01
CA ARG A 42 -9.40 -13.86 1.86
C ARG A 42 -10.40 -14.82 1.24
N ILE A 43 -10.33 -16.08 1.60
CA ILE A 43 -11.30 -17.09 1.15
C ILE A 43 -12.34 -17.30 2.27
N VAL A 44 -13.60 -17.08 1.95
CA VAL A 44 -14.73 -17.31 2.86
C VAL A 44 -15.67 -18.32 2.22
N ASP A 45 -15.83 -19.47 2.82
CA ASP A 45 -16.66 -20.58 2.30
C ASP A 45 -16.35 -20.92 0.83
N GLY A 46 -15.04 -20.97 0.49
CA GLY A 46 -14.55 -21.25 -0.86
C GLY A 46 -14.66 -20.08 -1.84
N THR A 47 -15.21 -18.94 -1.41
CA THR A 47 -15.38 -17.74 -2.25
C THR A 47 -14.32 -16.69 -1.93
N PRO A 48 -13.56 -16.19 -2.94
CA PRO A 48 -12.66 -15.05 -2.74
C PRO A 48 -13.42 -13.77 -2.42
N MET A 49 -13.04 -13.13 -1.33
CA MET A 49 -13.52 -11.81 -0.91
C MET A 49 -12.34 -10.81 -0.97
N TYR A 50 -12.61 -9.58 -1.35
CA TYR A 50 -11.63 -8.53 -1.57
C TYR A 50 -11.93 -7.33 -0.70
N CYS A 51 -10.93 -6.80 0.02
CA CYS A 51 -11.09 -5.60 0.82
C CYS A 51 -10.87 -4.35 -0.03
N VAL A 52 -11.90 -3.52 -0.13
CA VAL A 52 -11.88 -2.25 -0.88
C VAL A 52 -11.94 -1.10 0.12
N PHE A 53 -11.17 -0.05 -0.10
CA PHE A 53 -10.98 1.07 0.81
C PHE A 53 -11.62 2.34 0.26
N HIS A 54 -12.29 3.11 1.13
CA HIS A 54 -12.85 4.42 0.82
C HIS A 54 -11.86 5.51 1.21
N ARG A 55 -11.48 6.35 0.26
CA ARG A 55 -10.53 7.44 0.52
C ARG A 55 -11.14 8.56 1.37
N ALA A 56 -10.32 9.12 2.25
CA ALA A 56 -10.71 10.24 3.10
C ALA A 56 -10.74 11.60 2.37
N ASP A 57 -9.92 11.77 1.32
CA ASP A 57 -9.78 13.01 0.57
C ASP A 57 -10.67 13.10 -0.68
N HIS A 58 -11.19 11.97 -1.13
CA HIS A 58 -12.06 11.86 -2.30
C HIS A 58 -13.14 10.80 -2.06
N ASP A 59 -14.35 11.04 -2.55
CA ASP A 59 -15.44 10.04 -2.53
C ASP A 59 -15.18 8.94 -3.56
N GLN A 60 -14.18 8.12 -3.30
CA GLN A 60 -13.70 7.09 -4.22
C GLN A 60 -13.27 5.83 -3.48
N TRP A 61 -13.59 4.69 -4.09
CA TRP A 61 -13.21 3.37 -3.61
C TRP A 61 -12.08 2.80 -4.46
N GLN A 62 -11.05 2.31 -3.80
CA GLN A 62 -9.86 1.75 -4.45
C GLN A 62 -9.21 0.68 -3.56
N PHE A 63 -8.18 0.00 -4.07
CA PHE A 63 -7.29 -0.80 -3.25
C PHE A 63 -6.17 0.06 -2.65
N ILE A 64 -5.39 -0.52 -1.73
CA ILE A 64 -4.21 0.13 -1.15
C ILE A 64 -3.26 0.53 -2.28
N ALA A 65 -2.84 1.80 -2.31
CA ALA A 65 -2.01 2.32 -3.37
C ALA A 65 -1.04 3.38 -2.85
N GLY A 66 0.24 3.15 -3.05
CA GLY A 66 1.26 4.07 -2.59
C GLY A 66 2.51 4.06 -3.43
N GLY A 67 3.46 4.86 -3.08
CA GLY A 67 4.67 5.00 -3.85
C GLY A 67 5.90 4.38 -3.24
N GLY A 68 6.79 3.90 -4.08
CA GLY A 68 8.12 3.49 -3.61
C GLY A 68 8.89 4.62 -2.96
N GLU A 69 9.77 4.28 -2.04
CA GLU A 69 10.66 5.20 -1.35
C GLU A 69 12.12 4.78 -1.54
N ASP A 70 13.00 5.75 -1.75
CA ASP A 70 14.44 5.53 -1.94
C ASP A 70 14.75 4.41 -2.98
N ASN A 71 15.36 3.33 -2.55
CA ASN A 71 15.72 2.17 -3.38
C ASN A 71 14.82 0.94 -3.09
N GLU A 72 13.59 1.15 -2.61
CA GLU A 72 12.66 0.04 -2.39
C GLU A 72 12.39 -0.73 -3.68
N THR A 73 12.22 -2.03 -3.55
CA THR A 73 11.59 -2.82 -4.61
C THR A 73 10.08 -2.61 -4.58
N PRO A 74 9.36 -2.81 -5.70
CA PRO A 74 7.89 -2.70 -5.71
C PRO A 74 7.20 -3.57 -4.63
N LEU A 75 7.70 -4.78 -4.38
CA LEU A 75 7.13 -5.64 -3.33
C LEU A 75 7.42 -5.09 -1.92
N ALA A 76 8.59 -4.49 -1.68
CA ALA A 76 8.90 -3.88 -0.39
C ALA A 76 7.98 -2.68 -0.12
N ALA A 77 7.78 -1.82 -1.12
CA ALA A 77 6.84 -0.71 -1.05
C ALA A 77 5.40 -1.20 -0.81
N ALA A 78 4.95 -2.26 -1.50
CA ALA A 78 3.62 -2.83 -1.30
C ALA A 78 3.41 -3.31 0.15
N LYS A 79 4.41 -3.97 0.74
CA LYS A 79 4.36 -4.42 2.14
C LYS A 79 4.31 -3.25 3.12
N ARG A 80 5.11 -2.20 2.90
CA ARG A 80 5.12 -1.00 3.74
C ARG A 80 3.78 -0.27 3.68
N GLU A 81 3.30 0.05 2.47
CA GLU A 81 2.02 0.74 2.27
C GLU A 81 0.84 -0.05 2.86
N THR A 82 0.83 -1.39 2.70
CA THR A 82 -0.21 -2.25 3.30
C THR A 82 -0.21 -2.15 4.82
N PHE A 83 0.96 -2.09 5.45
CA PHE A 83 1.05 -1.89 6.89
C PHE A 83 0.66 -0.46 7.29
N GLU A 84 1.10 0.56 6.56
CA GLU A 84 0.82 1.97 6.86
C GLU A 84 -0.66 2.31 6.70
N GLU A 85 -1.32 1.82 5.62
CA GLU A 85 -2.71 2.13 5.31
C GLU A 85 -3.72 1.18 5.95
N GLY A 86 -3.37 -0.10 6.12
CA GLY A 86 -4.28 -1.15 6.59
C GLY A 86 -3.89 -1.82 7.91
N GLY A 87 -2.70 -1.55 8.44
CA GLY A 87 -2.20 -2.17 9.67
C GLY A 87 -1.96 -3.69 9.54
N VAL A 88 -1.89 -4.22 8.32
CA VAL A 88 -1.84 -5.65 8.02
C VAL A 88 -0.44 -6.08 7.62
N HIS A 89 -0.02 -7.26 8.15
CA HIS A 89 1.15 -7.99 7.69
C HIS A 89 0.72 -9.28 6.99
N SER A 90 1.27 -9.56 5.82
CA SER A 90 1.09 -10.84 5.14
C SER A 90 2.42 -11.44 4.73
N THR A 91 2.50 -12.76 4.78
CA THR A 91 3.63 -13.53 4.25
C THR A 91 3.35 -14.09 2.85
N GLN A 92 2.08 -14.10 2.43
CA GLN A 92 1.64 -14.66 1.16
C GLN A 92 1.31 -13.56 0.17
N TRP A 93 2.20 -13.37 -0.80
CA TRP A 93 2.10 -12.32 -1.82
C TRP A 93 2.12 -12.92 -3.22
N LEU A 94 1.22 -12.46 -4.07
CA LEU A 94 1.14 -12.79 -5.48
C LEU A 94 1.48 -11.55 -6.31
N GLY A 95 2.61 -11.54 -6.99
CA GLY A 95 2.87 -10.53 -8.02
C GLY A 95 1.95 -10.77 -9.23
N LEU A 96 1.20 -9.74 -9.62
CA LEU A 96 0.32 -9.80 -10.78
C LEU A 96 1.06 -9.36 -12.04
N LYS A 97 0.56 -9.74 -13.20
CA LYS A 97 1.07 -9.30 -14.51
C LYS A 97 0.44 -7.99 -14.97
N SER A 98 -0.72 -7.66 -14.43
CA SER A 98 -1.36 -6.38 -14.70
C SER A 98 -0.42 -5.25 -14.26
N LEU A 99 -0.10 -4.39 -15.22
CA LEU A 99 0.77 -3.24 -15.07
C LEU A 99 0.10 -2.06 -15.72
N SER A 100 -0.06 -0.99 -14.97
CA SER A 100 -0.61 0.28 -15.45
C SER A 100 0.47 1.35 -15.46
N TYR A 101 0.19 2.44 -16.15
CA TYR A 101 1.03 3.64 -16.11
C TYR A 101 0.17 4.82 -15.69
N ILE A 102 0.65 5.59 -14.73
CA ILE A 102 -0.05 6.76 -14.20
C ILE A 102 0.71 8.04 -14.54
N PRO A 103 0.00 9.13 -14.89
CA PRO A 103 0.61 10.43 -15.14
C PRO A 103 1.30 10.98 -13.90
N VAL A 104 2.49 11.55 -14.04
CA VAL A 104 3.21 12.16 -12.91
C VAL A 104 2.51 13.37 -12.30
N THR A 105 1.51 13.92 -12.99
CA THR A 105 0.73 15.07 -12.53
C THR A 105 -0.08 14.82 -11.26
N ILE A 106 -0.37 13.55 -10.94
CA ILE A 106 -1.04 13.17 -9.68
C ILE A 106 -0.10 13.25 -8.46
N ILE A 107 1.22 13.39 -8.70
CA ILE A 107 2.25 13.46 -7.67
C ILE A 107 2.75 14.89 -7.58
N SER A 108 2.74 15.47 -6.37
CA SER A 108 3.18 16.85 -6.18
C SER A 108 4.61 17.07 -6.68
N GLU A 109 4.88 18.25 -7.25
CA GLU A 109 6.20 18.61 -7.79
C GLU A 109 7.30 18.48 -6.74
N MET A 110 7.01 18.82 -5.48
CA MET A 110 7.96 18.68 -4.39
C MET A 110 8.43 17.25 -4.20
N ARG A 111 7.52 16.26 -4.32
CA ARG A 111 7.86 14.83 -4.15
C ARG A 111 8.64 14.25 -5.32
N ARG A 112 8.47 14.77 -6.54
CA ARG A 112 9.10 14.31 -7.80
C ARG A 112 10.24 15.20 -8.30
N LYS A 113 10.64 16.23 -7.56
CA LYS A 113 11.65 17.24 -7.97
C LYS A 113 13.02 16.68 -8.36
N HIS A 114 13.32 15.45 -7.94
CA HIS A 114 14.58 14.75 -8.21
C HIS A 114 14.48 13.75 -9.36
N TRP A 115 13.28 13.57 -9.95
CA TRP A 115 13.12 12.72 -11.12
C TRP A 115 13.64 13.40 -12.39
N ASP A 116 13.94 12.56 -13.40
CA ASP A 116 14.27 13.08 -14.71
C ASP A 116 13.10 13.90 -15.27
N SER A 117 13.40 15.05 -15.87
CA SER A 117 12.39 15.98 -16.41
C SER A 117 11.60 15.40 -17.58
N SER A 118 12.09 14.35 -18.22
CA SER A 118 11.40 13.58 -19.27
C SER A 118 10.49 12.47 -18.73
N THR A 119 10.36 12.33 -17.39
CA THR A 119 9.44 11.37 -16.78
C THR A 119 8.02 11.92 -16.83
N TYR A 120 7.19 11.42 -17.74
CA TYR A 120 5.79 11.84 -17.90
C TYR A 120 4.79 10.86 -17.29
N VAL A 121 5.16 9.59 -17.21
CA VAL A 121 4.38 8.52 -16.59
C VAL A 121 5.28 7.63 -15.74
N ILE A 122 4.70 7.00 -14.73
CA ILE A 122 5.39 6.01 -13.89
C ILE A 122 4.60 4.70 -13.88
N PRO A 123 5.26 3.52 -13.78
CA PRO A 123 4.58 2.24 -13.66
C PRO A 123 3.87 2.10 -12.31
N GLU A 124 2.71 1.44 -12.32
CA GLU A 124 1.97 0.97 -11.16
C GLU A 124 2.03 -0.56 -11.14
N TYR A 125 2.83 -1.12 -10.22
CA TYR A 125 2.99 -2.55 -10.02
C TYR A 125 1.90 -3.11 -9.12
N THR A 126 1.34 -4.27 -9.47
CA THR A 126 0.17 -4.81 -8.79
C THR A 126 0.46 -6.12 -8.06
N PHE A 127 -0.13 -6.26 -6.88
CA PHE A 127 0.03 -7.42 -6.01
C PHE A 127 -1.30 -7.83 -5.39
N GLY A 128 -1.55 -9.14 -5.25
CA GLY A 128 -2.54 -9.67 -4.35
C GLY A 128 -1.86 -10.21 -3.09
N PHE A 129 -2.51 -10.13 -1.94
CA PHE A 129 -2.00 -10.75 -0.72
C PHE A 129 -3.13 -11.29 0.15
N GLU A 130 -2.88 -12.43 0.77
CA GLU A 130 -3.84 -13.03 1.69
C GLU A 130 -3.87 -12.24 3.00
N CYS A 131 -5.08 -11.87 3.44
CA CYS A 131 -5.32 -11.06 4.62
C CYS A 131 -6.32 -11.75 5.54
N GLN A 132 -5.83 -12.35 6.63
CA GLN A 132 -6.65 -12.97 7.66
C GLN A 132 -6.89 -12.04 8.86
N ASP A 133 -6.06 -11.00 8.99
CA ASP A 133 -6.13 -10.05 10.09
C ASP A 133 -7.24 -9.01 9.90
N ASP A 134 -7.64 -8.39 10.99
CA ASP A 134 -8.51 -7.21 10.95
C ASP A 134 -7.77 -6.00 10.41
N VAL A 135 -8.37 -5.34 9.43
CA VAL A 135 -7.84 -4.11 8.83
C VAL A 135 -7.97 -2.94 9.81
N ARG A 136 -6.89 -2.22 10.02
CA ARG A 136 -6.85 -0.99 10.82
C ARG A 136 -6.58 0.20 9.92
N LEU A 137 -7.62 0.98 9.65
CA LEU A 137 -7.53 2.11 8.74
C LEU A 137 -6.56 3.19 9.22
N SER A 138 -5.72 3.67 8.33
CA SER A 138 -4.98 4.91 8.50
C SER A 138 -5.89 6.13 8.29
N PRO A 139 -5.46 7.34 8.63
CA PRO A 139 -6.22 8.57 8.33
C PRO A 139 -6.47 8.83 6.83
N GLU A 140 -5.83 8.10 5.93
CA GLU A 140 -6.05 8.20 4.48
C GLU A 140 -7.36 7.57 4.02
N HIS A 141 -7.97 6.72 4.88
CA HIS A 141 -9.19 6.00 4.58
C HIS A 141 -10.25 6.21 5.65
N THR A 142 -11.50 6.35 5.23
CA THR A 142 -12.65 6.51 6.14
C THR A 142 -13.39 5.21 6.38
N ASP A 143 -13.24 4.24 5.47
CA ASP A 143 -13.95 2.96 5.54
C ASP A 143 -13.21 1.87 4.75
N CYS A 144 -13.51 0.60 5.05
CA CYS A 144 -13.14 -0.54 4.22
C CYS A 144 -14.25 -1.60 4.26
N VAL A 145 -14.40 -2.33 3.18
CA VAL A 145 -15.45 -3.35 3.07
C VAL A 145 -14.94 -4.58 2.31
N TRP A 146 -15.31 -5.76 2.80
CA TRP A 146 -15.04 -7.04 2.14
C TRP A 146 -16.17 -7.36 1.17
N LEU A 147 -15.85 -7.53 -0.09
CA LEU A 147 -16.79 -7.68 -1.19
C LEU A 147 -16.44 -8.89 -2.05
N THR A 148 -17.44 -9.46 -2.68
CA THR A 148 -17.27 -10.43 -3.79
C THR A 148 -16.62 -9.74 -4.99
N TYR A 149 -16.17 -10.52 -5.97
CA TYR A 149 -15.59 -9.97 -7.21
C TYR A 149 -16.50 -8.96 -7.90
N ASP A 150 -17.78 -9.30 -8.08
CA ASP A 150 -18.71 -8.47 -8.83
C ASP A 150 -19.01 -7.15 -8.10
N GLU A 151 -19.22 -7.21 -6.80
CA GLU A 151 -19.46 -6.03 -5.95
C GLU A 151 -18.22 -5.12 -5.92
N ALA A 152 -17.02 -5.68 -5.74
CA ALA A 152 -15.77 -4.93 -5.74
C ALA A 152 -15.54 -4.26 -7.11
N ASN A 153 -15.74 -5.00 -8.20
CA ASN A 153 -15.57 -4.49 -9.56
C ASN A 153 -16.50 -3.32 -9.86
N GLN A 154 -17.74 -3.34 -9.37
CA GLN A 154 -18.70 -2.25 -9.52
C GLN A 154 -18.33 -1.02 -8.67
N LYS A 155 -17.78 -1.26 -7.48
CA LYS A 155 -17.46 -0.20 -6.51
C LYS A 155 -16.17 0.55 -6.83
N LEU A 156 -15.18 -0.13 -7.41
CA LEU A 156 -13.87 0.44 -7.72
C LEU A 156 -13.96 1.59 -8.73
N LYS A 157 -13.24 2.66 -8.45
CA LYS A 157 -13.18 3.84 -9.31
C LYS A 157 -12.31 3.64 -10.55
N TRP A 158 -11.12 3.01 -10.39
CA TRP A 158 -10.08 3.02 -11.40
C TRP A 158 -10.05 1.73 -12.23
N ASP A 159 -9.86 1.86 -13.55
CA ASP A 159 -9.75 0.71 -14.45
C ASP A 159 -8.53 -0.16 -14.14
N SER A 160 -7.42 0.44 -13.69
CA SER A 160 -6.24 -0.31 -13.25
C SER A 160 -6.57 -1.27 -12.10
N ASN A 161 -7.36 -0.80 -11.13
CA ASN A 161 -7.83 -1.62 -10.00
C ASN A 161 -8.73 -2.77 -10.47
N ARG A 162 -9.66 -2.49 -11.39
CA ARG A 162 -10.55 -3.52 -11.96
C ARG A 162 -9.78 -4.58 -12.76
N THR A 163 -8.78 -4.15 -13.55
CA THR A 163 -7.93 -5.06 -14.31
C THR A 163 -7.10 -5.96 -13.39
N ALA A 164 -6.51 -5.40 -12.34
CA ALA A 164 -5.74 -6.16 -11.36
C ALA A 164 -6.64 -7.14 -10.56
N LEU A 165 -7.83 -6.68 -10.16
CA LEU A 165 -8.84 -7.54 -9.50
C LEU A 165 -9.25 -8.71 -10.37
N TYR A 166 -9.49 -8.48 -11.68
CA TYR A 166 -9.84 -9.54 -12.63
C TYR A 166 -8.75 -10.62 -12.69
N GLU A 167 -7.49 -10.21 -12.85
CA GLU A 167 -6.37 -11.15 -12.90
C GLU A 167 -6.25 -11.97 -11.61
N LEU A 168 -6.33 -11.30 -10.44
CA LEU A 168 -6.25 -11.97 -9.16
C LEU A 168 -7.39 -12.98 -8.98
N ASN A 169 -8.63 -12.59 -9.29
CA ASN A 169 -9.80 -13.46 -9.20
C ASN A 169 -9.66 -14.72 -10.09
N CYS A 170 -9.17 -14.55 -11.32
CA CYS A 170 -8.92 -15.69 -12.21
C CYS A 170 -7.88 -16.66 -11.64
N ARG A 171 -6.79 -16.12 -11.03
CA ARG A 171 -5.75 -16.96 -10.43
C ARG A 171 -6.25 -17.71 -9.20
N LEU A 172 -7.03 -17.06 -8.33
CA LEU A 172 -7.58 -17.70 -7.12
C LEU A 172 -8.59 -18.79 -7.47
N LYS A 173 -9.49 -18.56 -8.44
CA LYS A 173 -10.44 -19.59 -8.92
C LYS A 173 -9.70 -20.82 -9.46
N LYS A 174 -8.67 -20.61 -10.27
CA LYS A 174 -7.89 -21.71 -10.84
C LYS A 174 -7.08 -22.50 -9.78
N ALA A 175 -6.69 -21.87 -8.68
CA ALA A 175 -6.04 -22.53 -7.57
C ALA A 175 -7.02 -23.46 -6.85
N ASN A 176 -8.22 -22.96 -6.52
CA ASN A 176 -9.27 -23.73 -5.86
C ASN A 176 -9.73 -24.95 -6.68
N GLU A 177 -9.80 -24.82 -8.03
CA GLU A 177 -10.17 -25.93 -8.93
C GLU A 177 -9.15 -27.09 -8.94
N LYS A 178 -7.90 -26.83 -8.51
CA LYS A 178 -6.85 -27.87 -8.47
C LYS A 178 -6.77 -28.59 -7.13
N GLU A 179 -7.35 -27.99 -6.09
CA GLU A 179 -7.37 -28.54 -4.73
C GLU A 179 -8.67 -29.32 -4.43
N ALA A 180 -9.70 -29.16 -5.27
CA ALA A 180 -10.97 -29.89 -5.21
C ALA A 180 -10.92 -31.18 -6.02
#